data_5132df72a26fc6aeb620fcec14e45bba
#
_entry.id   5132df72a26fc6aeb620fcec14e45bba
#
_cell.length_a   1.000
_cell.length_b   1.000
_cell.length_c   1.000
_cell.angle_alpha   90.00
_cell.angle_beta   90.00
_cell.angle_gamma   90.00
#
_symmetry.space_group_name_H-M   'P 1'
#
loop_
_entity.id
_entity.type
_entity.pdbx_description
1 polymer ?
#
loop_
_entity_poly.entity_id
_entity_poly.type
_entity_poly.pdbx_seq_one_letter_code
_entity_poly.pdbx_strand_id
1 'polypeptide(L)'
;MTPGARMQAVIELLEQIWSGEEPIDRLTDVYFRKRRYAGSGDRRSIHATLYDVLRHRARLDWWIGRTGSSLEAGPRTRIIAELALEIKSSPQETKAIFNGATHCPAPLSDPEAELAEALYGRPLTHPDMPSPVALEYPDWMDRSLKTLWPERLAVEMSALN
;
A
#
# COMPACT_ATOMS: atom_id res chain seq x y z
N MET A 1 9.57 -16.50 7.12
CA MET A 1 9.72 -15.99 5.72
C MET A 1 10.71 -14.84 5.70
N THR A 2 11.43 -14.64 4.58
CA THR A 2 12.25 -13.42 4.40
C THR A 2 11.37 -12.17 4.24
N PRO A 3 11.89 -10.95 4.47
CA PRO A 3 11.14 -9.73 4.19
C PRO A 3 10.62 -9.66 2.76
N GLY A 4 11.43 -10.02 1.77
CA GLY A 4 11.02 -10.07 0.37
C GLY A 4 9.88 -11.07 0.12
N ALA A 5 9.95 -12.27 0.70
CA ALA A 5 8.89 -13.26 0.55
C ALA A 5 7.55 -12.81 1.19
N ARG A 6 7.58 -12.00 2.26
CA ARG A 6 6.37 -11.41 2.83
C ARG A 6 5.79 -10.34 1.91
N MET A 7 6.63 -9.47 1.33
CA MET A 7 6.17 -8.46 0.35
C MET A 7 5.62 -9.10 -0.92
N GLN A 8 6.23 -10.18 -1.41
CA GLN A 8 5.66 -10.95 -2.54
C GLN A 8 4.27 -11.49 -2.20
N ALA A 9 4.09 -12.02 -1.00
CA ALA A 9 2.78 -12.50 -0.55
C ALA A 9 1.73 -11.38 -0.50
N VAL A 10 2.11 -10.17 -0.08
CA VAL A 10 1.20 -8.99 -0.08
C VAL A 10 0.86 -8.59 -1.51
N ILE A 11 1.83 -8.55 -2.43
CA ILE A 11 1.59 -8.24 -3.85
C ILE A 11 0.58 -9.22 -4.45
N GLU A 12 0.79 -10.53 -4.26
CA GLU A 12 -0.11 -11.59 -4.75
C GLU A 12 -1.53 -11.48 -4.19
N LEU A 13 -1.67 -11.14 -2.91
CA LEU A 13 -2.97 -10.91 -2.27
C LEU A 13 -3.66 -9.67 -2.83
N LEU A 14 -2.95 -8.57 -3.00
CA LEU A 14 -3.50 -7.34 -3.59
C LEU A 14 -3.96 -7.57 -5.04
N GLU A 15 -3.21 -8.34 -5.84
CA GLU A 15 -3.60 -8.72 -7.20
C GLU A 15 -4.93 -9.49 -7.20
N GLN A 16 -5.10 -10.44 -6.28
CA GLN A 16 -6.33 -11.21 -6.15
C GLN A 16 -7.51 -10.34 -5.68
N ILE A 17 -7.29 -9.45 -4.71
CA ILE A 17 -8.32 -8.55 -4.18
C ILE A 17 -8.83 -7.60 -5.27
N TRP A 18 -7.94 -7.03 -6.09
CA TRP A 18 -8.34 -6.06 -7.11
C TRP A 18 -8.83 -6.70 -8.42
N SER A 19 -8.61 -7.99 -8.62
CA SER A 19 -9.13 -8.74 -9.77
C SER A 19 -10.44 -9.47 -9.50
N GLY A 20 -10.91 -9.54 -8.24
CA GLY A 20 -12.05 -10.34 -7.83
C GLY A 20 -13.04 -9.60 -6.94
N GLU A 21 -14.13 -10.28 -6.62
CA GLU A 21 -15.22 -9.80 -5.76
C GLU A 21 -15.28 -10.55 -4.41
N GLU A 22 -14.30 -11.44 -4.15
CA GLU A 22 -14.30 -12.22 -2.90
C GLU A 22 -13.90 -11.36 -1.70
N PRO A 23 -14.52 -11.59 -0.53
CA PRO A 23 -14.12 -10.92 0.71
C PRO A 23 -12.65 -11.18 1.05
N ILE A 24 -11.96 -10.14 1.53
CA ILE A 24 -10.52 -10.18 1.84
C ILE A 24 -10.18 -11.29 2.83
N ASP A 25 -10.98 -11.47 3.86
CA ASP A 25 -10.76 -12.51 4.88
C ASP A 25 -10.77 -13.90 4.27
N ARG A 26 -11.69 -14.17 3.35
CA ARG A 26 -11.76 -15.44 2.64
C ARG A 26 -10.54 -15.67 1.74
N LEU A 27 -10.12 -14.64 1.00
CA LEU A 27 -8.93 -14.71 0.16
C LEU A 27 -7.67 -15.00 0.99
N THR A 28 -7.49 -14.29 2.10
CA THR A 28 -6.34 -14.48 2.98
C THR A 28 -6.35 -15.86 3.65
N ASP A 29 -7.51 -16.35 4.08
CA ASP A 29 -7.64 -17.70 4.65
C ASP A 29 -7.26 -18.79 3.64
N VAL A 30 -7.76 -18.68 2.41
CA VAL A 30 -7.41 -19.63 1.32
C VAL A 30 -5.93 -19.53 0.99
N TYR A 31 -5.40 -18.32 0.92
CA TYR A 31 -3.98 -18.07 0.65
C TYR A 31 -3.09 -18.78 1.68
N PHE A 32 -3.33 -18.58 2.98
CA PHE A 32 -2.52 -19.17 4.05
C PHE A 32 -2.77 -20.66 4.25
N ARG A 33 -3.95 -21.17 3.91
CA ARG A 33 -4.21 -22.62 3.94
C ARG A 33 -3.31 -23.38 2.99
N LYS A 34 -3.00 -22.78 1.82
CA LYS A 34 -2.05 -23.33 0.85
C LYS A 34 -0.58 -23.15 1.24
N ARG A 35 -0.29 -22.19 2.14
CA ARG A 35 1.08 -21.78 2.55
C ARG A 35 1.31 -22.02 4.05
N ARG A 36 1.18 -23.29 4.46
CA ARG A 36 1.28 -23.69 5.88
C ARG A 36 2.65 -23.39 6.51
N TYR A 37 3.67 -23.16 5.71
CA TYR A 37 5.01 -22.77 6.15
C TYR A 37 5.08 -21.33 6.68
N ALA A 38 4.08 -20.50 6.39
CA ALA A 38 4.00 -19.15 6.95
C ALA A 38 3.60 -19.24 8.43
N GLY A 39 4.55 -18.91 9.31
CA GLY A 39 4.34 -18.86 10.76
C GLY A 39 3.37 -17.74 11.17
N SER A 40 2.95 -17.75 12.43
CA SER A 40 2.01 -16.73 12.96
C SER A 40 2.55 -15.30 12.85
N GLY A 41 3.86 -15.10 13.07
CA GLY A 41 4.51 -13.80 12.91
C GLY A 41 4.51 -13.31 11.46
N ASP A 42 4.78 -14.22 10.50
CA ASP A 42 4.74 -13.87 9.08
C ASP A 42 3.33 -13.50 8.64
N ARG A 43 2.32 -14.27 9.04
CA ARG A 43 0.92 -13.99 8.72
C ARG A 43 0.49 -12.62 9.27
N ARG A 44 0.85 -12.33 10.53
CA ARG A 44 0.55 -11.01 11.14
C ARG A 44 1.20 -9.88 10.36
N SER A 45 2.47 -10.01 9.98
CA SER A 45 3.17 -9.00 9.19
C SER A 45 2.55 -8.81 7.81
N ILE A 46 2.20 -9.90 7.12
CA ILE A 46 1.54 -9.84 5.80
C ILE A 46 0.17 -9.16 5.93
N HIS A 47 -0.66 -9.53 6.91
CA HIS A 47 -1.95 -8.89 7.15
C HIS A 47 -1.79 -7.39 7.45
N ALA A 48 -0.87 -7.00 8.35
CA ALA A 48 -0.63 -5.61 8.67
C ALA A 48 -0.31 -4.80 7.41
N THR A 49 0.71 -5.20 6.65
CA THR A 49 1.09 -4.49 5.42
C THR A 49 -0.04 -4.50 4.37
N LEU A 50 -0.78 -5.60 4.23
CA LEU A 50 -1.91 -5.69 3.31
C LEU A 50 -2.98 -4.64 3.64
N TYR A 51 -3.41 -4.58 4.91
CA TYR A 51 -4.43 -3.63 5.36
C TYR A 51 -3.93 -2.18 5.33
N ASP A 52 -2.65 -1.94 5.61
CA ASP A 52 -2.07 -0.60 5.51
C ASP A 52 -2.11 -0.10 4.06
N VAL A 53 -1.68 -0.91 3.08
CA VAL A 53 -1.77 -0.55 1.65
C VAL A 53 -3.21 -0.32 1.19
N LEU A 54 -4.16 -1.15 1.65
CA LEU A 54 -5.58 -0.98 1.33
C LEU A 54 -6.14 0.33 1.93
N ARG A 55 -5.77 0.64 3.16
CA ARG A 55 -6.16 1.86 3.88
C ARG A 55 -5.52 3.11 3.28
N HIS A 56 -4.25 3.04 2.89
CA HIS A 56 -3.49 4.16 2.33
C HIS A 56 -3.63 4.32 0.82
N ARG A 57 -4.52 3.54 0.18
CA ARG A 57 -4.60 3.43 -1.28
C ARG A 57 -4.66 4.78 -2.00
N ALA A 58 -5.54 5.69 -1.57
CA ALA A 58 -5.73 6.96 -2.25
C ALA A 58 -4.48 7.86 -2.14
N ARG A 59 -3.84 7.88 -0.98
CA ARG A 59 -2.59 8.64 -0.75
C ARG A 59 -1.43 8.06 -1.55
N LEU A 60 -1.30 6.73 -1.60
CA LEU A 60 -0.26 6.06 -2.40
C LEU A 60 -0.44 6.36 -3.89
N ASP A 61 -1.68 6.25 -4.42
CA ASP A 61 -1.99 6.55 -5.82
C ASP A 61 -1.69 8.01 -6.16
N TRP A 62 -2.03 8.94 -5.26
CA TRP A 62 -1.73 10.36 -5.42
C TRP A 62 -0.21 10.62 -5.49
N TRP A 63 0.57 9.98 -4.62
CA TRP A 63 2.02 10.11 -4.64
C TRP A 63 2.64 9.53 -5.91
N ILE A 64 2.22 8.34 -6.33
CA ILE A 64 2.70 7.70 -7.57
C ILE A 64 2.44 8.62 -8.76
N GLY A 65 1.22 9.15 -8.89
CA GLY A 65 0.87 10.08 -9.97
C GLY A 65 1.65 11.41 -9.93
N ARG A 66 2.03 11.88 -8.74
CA ARG A 66 2.75 13.17 -8.57
C ARG A 66 4.24 13.08 -8.90
N THR A 67 4.84 11.91 -8.90
CA THR A 67 6.28 11.77 -9.24
C THR A 67 6.58 11.99 -10.72
N GLY A 68 5.56 12.07 -11.56
CA GLY A 68 5.72 12.19 -13.02
C GLY A 68 6.28 10.91 -13.67
N SER A 69 6.36 9.83 -12.91
CA SER A 69 6.74 8.51 -13.42
C SER A 69 5.73 8.01 -14.44
N SER A 70 6.17 7.22 -15.41
CA SER A 70 5.31 6.48 -16.34
C SER A 70 4.64 5.26 -15.70
N LEU A 71 4.89 5.01 -14.41
CA LEU A 71 4.34 3.88 -13.68
C LEU A 71 2.86 4.08 -13.35
N GLU A 72 2.07 3.06 -13.64
CA GLU A 72 0.69 3.01 -13.18
C GLU A 72 0.60 2.55 -11.73
N ALA A 73 -0.44 3.03 -11.02
CA ALA A 73 -0.74 2.61 -9.67
C ALA A 73 -1.28 1.18 -9.66
N GLY A 74 -0.43 0.23 -9.30
CA GLY A 74 -0.72 -1.20 -9.20
C GLY A 74 -0.27 -1.79 -7.86
N PRO A 75 -0.51 -3.09 -7.61
CA PRO A 75 -0.11 -3.76 -6.37
C PRO A 75 1.35 -3.51 -6.02
N ARG A 76 2.23 -3.73 -6.97
CA ARG A 76 3.68 -3.64 -6.80
C ARG A 76 4.17 -2.21 -6.55
N THR A 77 3.69 -1.23 -7.33
CA THR A 77 4.07 0.18 -7.17
C THR A 77 3.55 0.76 -5.86
N ARG A 78 2.35 0.34 -5.39
CA ARG A 78 1.82 0.72 -4.07
C ARG A 78 2.66 0.15 -2.93
N ILE A 79 3.16 -1.09 -3.03
CA ILE A 79 4.08 -1.65 -2.03
C ILE A 79 5.39 -0.85 -1.99
N ILE A 80 5.95 -0.45 -3.13
CA ILE A 80 7.16 0.39 -3.19
C ILE A 80 6.89 1.74 -2.50
N ALA A 81 5.76 2.37 -2.81
CA ALA A 81 5.37 3.64 -2.19
C ALA A 81 5.12 3.49 -0.68
N GLU A 82 4.45 2.43 -0.22
CA GLU A 82 4.22 2.14 1.20
C GLU A 82 5.54 1.94 1.96
N LEU A 83 6.48 1.18 1.38
CA LEU A 83 7.81 0.98 1.96
C LEU A 83 8.54 2.32 2.14
N ALA A 84 8.47 3.21 1.16
CA ALA A 84 9.16 4.50 1.21
C ALA A 84 8.47 5.52 2.14
N LEU A 85 7.14 5.62 2.06
CA LEU A 85 6.36 6.68 2.73
C LEU A 85 6.00 6.35 4.17
N GLU A 86 5.60 5.11 4.49
CA GLU A 86 5.12 4.72 5.82
C GLU A 86 6.16 3.91 6.58
N ILE A 87 6.69 2.85 5.98
CA ILE A 87 7.69 1.98 6.62
C ILE A 87 9.06 2.66 6.71
N LYS A 88 9.29 3.74 5.94
CA LYS A 88 10.54 4.51 5.89
C LYS A 88 11.75 3.68 5.46
N SER A 89 11.53 2.65 4.66
CA SER A 89 12.61 1.87 4.05
C SER A 89 13.41 2.73 3.09
N SER A 90 14.72 2.74 3.25
CA SER A 90 15.61 3.40 2.30
C SER A 90 15.53 2.74 0.92
N PRO A 91 15.94 3.43 -0.17
CA PRO A 91 16.00 2.83 -1.50
C PRO A 91 16.83 1.54 -1.54
N GLN A 92 17.92 1.48 -0.78
CA GLN A 92 18.78 0.30 -0.66
C GLN A 92 18.07 -0.88 0.03
N GLU A 93 17.33 -0.63 1.10
CA GLU A 93 16.54 -1.65 1.80
C GLU A 93 15.39 -2.13 0.91
N THR A 94 14.72 -1.22 0.19
CA THR A 94 13.67 -1.58 -0.77
C THR A 94 14.24 -2.46 -1.89
N LYS A 95 15.41 -2.11 -2.44
CA LYS A 95 16.12 -2.93 -3.42
C LYS A 95 16.51 -4.31 -2.87
N ALA A 96 16.89 -4.40 -1.60
CA ALA A 96 17.20 -5.67 -0.95
C ALA A 96 15.96 -6.57 -0.77
N ILE A 97 14.77 -5.98 -0.61
CA ILE A 97 13.49 -6.68 -0.58
C ILE A 97 13.11 -7.21 -1.98
N PHE A 98 13.30 -6.37 -3.01
CA PHE A 98 13.01 -6.67 -4.42
C PHE A 98 14.28 -7.21 -5.11
N ASN A 99 14.70 -8.42 -4.77
CA ASN A 99 16.00 -8.98 -5.19
C ASN A 99 15.89 -10.16 -6.16
N GLY A 100 14.67 -10.59 -6.51
CA GLY A 100 14.45 -11.70 -7.43
C GLY A 100 14.82 -13.07 -6.88
N ALA A 101 15.17 -13.19 -5.60
CA ALA A 101 15.42 -14.50 -4.98
C ALA A 101 14.14 -15.34 -4.92
N THR A 102 14.28 -16.64 -4.65
CA THR A 102 13.14 -17.56 -4.56
C THR A 102 12.06 -17.01 -3.61
N HIS A 103 10.86 -16.87 -4.12
CA HIS A 103 9.67 -16.30 -3.46
C HIS A 103 9.76 -14.81 -3.11
N CYS A 104 10.79 -14.10 -3.57
CA CYS A 104 10.88 -12.64 -3.43
C CYS A 104 10.38 -11.94 -4.71
N PRO A 105 9.96 -10.67 -4.63
CA PRO A 105 9.60 -9.91 -5.82
C PRO A 105 10.79 -9.78 -6.77
N ALA A 106 10.51 -9.72 -8.08
CA ALA A 106 11.53 -9.44 -9.09
C ALA A 106 12.30 -8.15 -8.75
N PRO A 107 13.55 -7.99 -9.18
CA PRO A 107 14.32 -6.76 -9.00
C PRO A 107 13.53 -5.53 -9.45
N LEU A 108 13.79 -4.38 -8.83
CA LEU A 108 13.20 -3.11 -9.25
C LEU A 108 13.66 -2.78 -10.67
N SER A 109 12.74 -2.35 -11.52
CA SER A 109 13.07 -1.65 -12.76
C SER A 109 13.60 -0.24 -12.46
N ASP A 110 14.25 0.40 -13.43
CA ASP A 110 14.77 1.76 -13.25
C ASP A 110 13.68 2.75 -12.82
N PRO A 111 12.47 2.80 -13.44
CA PRO A 111 11.39 3.68 -12.96
C PRO A 111 10.91 3.36 -11.53
N GLU A 112 10.93 2.09 -11.13
CA GLU A 112 10.54 1.70 -9.74
C GLU A 112 11.62 2.11 -8.72
N ALA A 113 12.89 2.04 -9.08
CA ALA A 113 13.98 2.53 -8.24
C ALA A 113 13.90 4.06 -8.08
N GLU A 114 13.65 4.78 -9.18
CA GLU A 114 13.41 6.24 -9.17
C GLU A 114 12.20 6.61 -8.30
N LEU A 115 11.11 5.84 -8.37
CA LEU A 115 9.94 6.02 -7.50
C LEU A 115 10.32 5.88 -6.02
N ALA A 116 11.04 4.82 -5.66
CA ALA A 116 11.48 4.60 -4.27
C ALA A 116 12.36 5.74 -3.76
N GLU A 117 13.29 6.24 -4.59
CA GLU A 117 14.15 7.39 -4.25
C GLU A 117 13.35 8.68 -4.10
N ALA A 118 12.43 8.95 -5.04
CA ALA A 118 11.61 10.16 -5.03
C ALA A 118 10.68 10.26 -3.83
N LEU A 119 10.22 9.13 -3.30
CA LEU A 119 9.28 9.07 -2.17
C LEU A 119 9.95 8.93 -0.81
N TYR A 120 11.19 8.45 -0.75
CA TYR A 120 11.90 8.25 0.50
C TYR A 120 12.03 9.54 1.32
N GLY A 121 11.73 9.44 2.60
CA GLY A 121 11.78 10.57 3.54
C GLY A 121 10.60 11.55 3.44
N ARG A 122 9.67 11.36 2.49
CA ARG A 122 8.45 12.17 2.42
C ARG A 122 7.42 11.68 3.45
N PRO A 123 6.55 12.56 3.95
CA PRO A 123 5.41 12.15 4.77
C PRO A 123 4.34 11.50 3.89
N LEU A 124 3.57 10.56 4.43
CA LEU A 124 2.46 9.93 3.70
C LEU A 124 1.38 10.95 3.31
N THR A 125 1.11 11.92 4.19
CA THR A 125 0.14 13.00 3.94
C THR A 125 0.85 14.26 3.43
N HIS A 126 0.27 14.94 2.44
CA HIS A 126 0.79 16.17 1.86
C HIS A 126 -0.28 17.28 1.88
N PRO A 127 0.09 18.56 2.12
CA PRO A 127 -0.88 19.67 2.16
C PRO A 127 -1.70 19.87 0.88
N ASP A 128 -1.13 19.52 -0.28
CA ASP A 128 -1.80 19.63 -1.58
C ASP A 128 -2.79 18.48 -1.87
N MET A 129 -2.89 17.48 -0.98
CA MET A 129 -3.84 16.38 -1.18
C MET A 129 -5.27 16.90 -1.06
N PRO A 130 -6.16 16.58 -2.02
CA PRO A 130 -7.60 16.81 -1.84
C PRO A 130 -8.12 16.09 -0.58
N SER A 131 -9.14 16.64 0.07
CA SER A 131 -9.72 16.03 1.29
C SER A 131 -10.06 14.56 1.15
N PRO A 132 -10.69 14.08 0.05
CA PRO A 132 -10.96 12.66 -0.14
C PRO A 132 -9.71 11.79 -0.12
N VAL A 133 -8.63 12.27 -0.72
CA VAL A 133 -7.33 11.56 -0.74
C VAL A 133 -6.69 11.58 0.65
N ALA A 134 -6.58 12.75 1.27
CA ALA A 134 -5.93 12.91 2.57
C ALA A 134 -6.64 12.13 3.69
N LEU A 135 -7.97 12.01 3.61
CA LEU A 135 -8.82 11.39 4.62
C LEU A 135 -9.38 10.01 4.20
N GLU A 136 -8.93 9.47 3.06
CA GLU A 136 -9.20 8.10 2.60
C GLU A 136 -10.70 7.76 2.47
N TYR A 137 -11.50 8.64 1.88
CA TYR A 137 -12.90 8.37 1.55
C TYR A 137 -13.17 8.58 0.06
N PRO A 138 -14.20 7.93 -0.53
CA PRO A 138 -14.54 8.07 -1.95
C PRO A 138 -14.96 9.50 -2.31
N ASP A 139 -14.53 10.02 -3.45
CA ASP A 139 -14.82 11.38 -3.93
C ASP A 139 -16.32 11.73 -3.91
N TRP A 140 -17.19 10.76 -4.25
CA TRP A 140 -18.63 10.98 -4.28
C TRP A 140 -19.22 11.33 -2.90
N MET A 141 -18.56 10.98 -1.80
CA MET A 141 -18.97 11.31 -0.43
C MET A 141 -18.58 12.72 -0.01
N ASP A 142 -17.64 13.37 -0.69
CA ASP A 142 -17.00 14.61 -0.24
C ASP A 142 -18.00 15.72 0.11
N ARG A 143 -18.97 15.97 -0.80
CA ARG A 143 -20.02 16.98 -0.56
C ARG A 143 -20.86 16.68 0.67
N SER A 144 -21.29 15.42 0.81
CA SER A 144 -22.17 15.01 1.93
C SER A 144 -21.44 15.09 3.26
N LEU A 145 -20.18 14.62 3.30
CA LEU A 145 -19.37 14.63 4.51
C LEU A 145 -19.01 16.05 4.94
N LYS A 146 -18.67 16.95 4.02
CA LYS A 146 -18.42 18.37 4.31
C LYS A 146 -19.67 19.10 4.80
N THR A 147 -20.84 18.71 4.32
CA THR A 147 -22.12 19.27 4.82
C THR A 147 -22.44 18.76 6.21
N LEU A 148 -22.18 17.48 6.50
CA LEU A 148 -22.47 16.87 7.80
C LEU A 148 -21.48 17.32 8.89
N TRP A 149 -20.21 17.45 8.55
CA TRP A 149 -19.14 17.82 9.48
C TRP A 149 -18.25 18.97 8.95
N PRO A 150 -18.78 20.20 8.79
CA PRO A 150 -18.06 21.29 8.12
C PRO A 150 -16.71 21.63 8.76
N GLU A 151 -16.59 21.52 10.09
CA GLU A 151 -15.36 21.83 10.84
C GLU A 151 -14.68 20.60 11.49
N ARG A 152 -15.36 19.46 11.50
CA ARG A 152 -14.91 18.25 12.21
C ARG A 152 -14.55 17.10 11.30
N LEU A 153 -14.68 17.26 9.97
CA LEU A 153 -14.49 16.17 9.01
C LEU A 153 -13.16 15.43 9.21
N ALA A 154 -12.06 16.17 9.35
CA ALA A 154 -10.75 15.56 9.54
C ALA A 154 -10.66 14.73 10.83
N VAL A 155 -11.26 15.22 11.92
CA VAL A 155 -11.27 14.51 13.22
C VAL A 155 -12.13 13.26 13.14
N GLU A 156 -13.33 13.35 12.56
CA GLU A 156 -14.24 12.21 12.44
C GLU A 156 -13.66 11.12 11.51
N MET A 157 -13.11 11.51 10.37
CA MET A 157 -12.48 10.55 9.46
C MET A 157 -11.23 9.90 10.05
N SER A 158 -10.41 10.66 10.80
CA SER A 158 -9.24 10.08 11.48
C SER A 158 -9.61 9.09 12.58
N ALA A 159 -10.80 9.20 13.16
CA ALA A 159 -11.30 8.25 14.15
C ALA A 159 -11.86 6.96 13.52
N LEU A 160 -12.19 6.99 12.22
CA LEU A 160 -12.72 5.84 11.47
C LEU A 160 -11.61 5.04 10.76
N ASN A 161 -10.46 5.64 10.51
CA ASN A 161 -9.29 5.05 9.85
C ASN A 161 -8.24 4.61 10.86
#